data_e1c8e164ca35e58e0eed772ef6579615
#
_entry.id   e1c8e164ca35e58e0eed772ef6579615
#
_cell.length_a   1.000
_cell.length_b   1.000
_cell.length_c   1.000
_cell.angle_alpha   90.00
_cell.angle_beta   90.00
_cell.angle_gamma   90.00
#
_symmetry.space_group_name_H-M   'P 1'
#
loop_
_entity.id
_entity.type
_entity.pdbx_description
1 polymer ?
#
loop_
_entity_poly.entity_id
_entity_poly.type
_entity_poly.pdbx_seq_one_letter_code
_entity_poly.pdbx_strand_id
1 'polypeptide(L)'
;GLITYMRTDSVQLSQSALDGARAVIGEQYGARYLPEQPRRFKTKTKNAQEAHEAIRPTDLARRPEDVARFCDDDQRRLYELIWKRTVASQMAAALLDRVAVTLEGDGVALRATGQTIAFDGFLKVYREGVDDAPSEKAADDESDRLLPAMAEGEPVHQQAVKAEQHFTEPPPRYTEAS
;
A
#
# COMPACT_ATOMS: atom_id res chain seq x y z
N GLY A 1 24.02 -3.45 10.82
CA GLY A 1 22.79 -2.71 10.99
C GLY A 1 21.56 -3.51 10.54
N LEU A 2 20.38 -3.04 10.91
CA LEU A 2 19.13 -3.71 10.52
C LEU A 2 18.69 -3.36 9.09
N ILE A 3 19.12 -2.20 8.59
CA ILE A 3 18.81 -1.70 7.25
C ILE A 3 20.08 -1.33 6.51
N THR A 4 20.00 -1.25 5.18
CA THR A 4 21.06 -0.72 4.33
C THR A 4 21.31 0.77 4.60
N TYR A 5 22.37 1.32 4.03
CA TYR A 5 22.69 2.73 4.19
C TYR A 5 21.55 3.62 3.67
N MET A 6 21.17 4.63 4.46
CA MET A 6 20.02 5.51 4.18
C MET A 6 20.35 6.51 3.07
N ARG A 7 20.22 6.11 1.82
CA ARG A 7 20.32 6.97 0.64
C ARG A 7 19.07 6.81 -0.22
N THR A 8 18.46 7.91 -0.58
CA THR A 8 17.16 7.96 -1.28
C THR A 8 17.30 8.13 -2.80
N ASP A 9 18.50 7.95 -3.35
CA ASP A 9 18.81 8.17 -4.76
C ASP A 9 18.65 6.90 -5.63
N SER A 10 18.42 5.73 -5.02
CA SER A 10 18.27 4.46 -5.73
C SER A 10 17.03 3.69 -5.27
N VAL A 11 16.41 3.01 -6.22
CA VAL A 11 15.32 2.04 -6.02
C VAL A 11 15.76 0.61 -6.41
N GLN A 12 17.05 0.40 -6.65
CA GLN A 12 17.60 -0.88 -7.07
C GLN A 12 17.77 -1.82 -5.88
N LEU A 13 17.44 -3.09 -6.07
CA LEU A 13 17.71 -4.15 -5.14
C LEU A 13 18.79 -5.08 -5.71
N SER A 14 19.72 -5.50 -4.87
CA SER A 14 20.72 -6.53 -5.24
C SER A 14 20.04 -7.87 -5.53
N GLN A 15 20.72 -8.75 -6.26
CA GLN A 15 20.16 -10.06 -6.56
C GLN A 15 19.87 -10.85 -5.28
N SER A 16 20.77 -10.81 -4.30
CA SER A 16 20.56 -11.49 -3.00
C SER A 16 19.34 -10.95 -2.24
N ALA A 17 19.06 -9.64 -2.34
CA ALA A 17 17.86 -9.05 -1.73
C ALA A 17 16.57 -9.50 -2.46
N LEU A 18 16.61 -9.58 -3.78
CA LEU A 18 15.50 -10.10 -4.59
C LEU A 18 15.20 -11.56 -4.24
N ASP A 19 16.24 -12.38 -4.14
CA ASP A 19 16.10 -13.80 -3.80
C ASP A 19 15.56 -13.98 -2.38
N GLY A 20 16.08 -13.19 -1.42
CA GLY A 20 15.59 -13.17 -0.04
C GLY A 20 14.13 -12.74 0.07
N ALA A 21 13.73 -11.70 -0.66
CA ALA A 21 12.33 -11.25 -0.69
C ALA A 21 11.40 -12.33 -1.26
N ARG A 22 11.81 -12.98 -2.35
CA ARG A 22 11.03 -14.05 -2.97
C ARG A 22 10.88 -15.27 -2.06
N ALA A 23 11.95 -15.63 -1.34
CA ALA A 23 11.92 -16.72 -0.36
C ALA A 23 10.89 -16.41 0.76
N VAL A 24 10.97 -15.20 1.35
CA VAL A 24 10.03 -14.75 2.39
C VAL A 24 8.58 -14.72 1.87
N ILE A 25 8.35 -14.20 0.65
CA ILE A 25 7.00 -14.15 0.08
C ILE A 25 6.47 -15.57 -0.15
N GLY A 26 7.27 -16.45 -0.73
CA GLY A 26 6.86 -17.84 -1.01
C GLY A 26 6.52 -18.61 0.26
N GLU A 27 7.32 -18.44 1.32
CA GLU A 27 7.16 -19.12 2.59
C GLU A 27 5.95 -18.59 3.38
N GLN A 28 5.78 -17.27 3.46
CA GLN A 28 4.77 -16.65 4.34
C GLN A 28 3.41 -16.45 3.68
N TYR A 29 3.39 -16.17 2.38
CA TYR A 29 2.16 -15.81 1.66
C TYR A 29 1.79 -16.84 0.58
N GLY A 30 2.75 -17.68 0.16
CA GLY A 30 2.54 -18.72 -0.83
C GLY A 30 2.83 -18.29 -2.27
N ALA A 31 2.89 -19.29 -3.16
CA ALA A 31 3.31 -19.10 -4.55
C ALA A 31 2.44 -18.13 -5.36
N ARG A 32 1.15 -18.00 -5.03
CA ARG A 32 0.23 -17.07 -5.70
C ARG A 32 0.66 -15.61 -5.58
N TYR A 33 1.38 -15.26 -4.49
CA TYR A 33 1.86 -13.90 -4.25
C TYR A 33 3.22 -13.60 -4.88
N LEU A 34 3.84 -14.61 -5.50
CA LEU A 34 5.10 -14.46 -6.22
C LEU A 34 4.81 -14.15 -7.70
N PRO A 35 5.25 -13.00 -8.23
CA PRO A 35 5.27 -12.80 -9.67
C PRO A 35 6.26 -13.78 -10.31
N GLU A 36 6.04 -14.13 -11.58
CA GLU A 36 6.88 -15.08 -12.32
C GLU A 36 8.38 -14.67 -12.27
N GLN A 37 8.64 -13.37 -12.43
CA GLN A 37 9.98 -12.81 -12.36
C GLN A 37 10.08 -11.72 -11.28
N PRO A 38 11.29 -11.49 -10.72
CA PRO A 38 11.53 -10.40 -9.78
C PRO A 38 11.21 -9.05 -10.42
N ARG A 39 10.57 -8.16 -9.67
CA ARG A 39 10.29 -6.81 -10.14
C ARG A 39 11.55 -5.96 -10.04
N ARG A 40 11.87 -5.27 -11.13
CA ARG A 40 12.98 -4.31 -11.21
C ARG A 40 12.44 -2.93 -11.54
N PHE A 41 12.87 -1.95 -10.75
CA PHE A 41 12.44 -0.56 -10.90
C PHE A 41 13.56 0.26 -11.52
N LYS A 42 13.22 1.21 -12.39
CA LYS A 42 14.18 2.11 -12.99
C LYS A 42 14.27 3.40 -12.17
N THR A 43 15.47 3.83 -11.83
CA THR A 43 15.71 5.12 -11.20
C THR A 43 15.45 6.24 -12.22
N LYS A 44 14.66 7.25 -11.84
CA LYS A 44 14.33 8.38 -12.71
C LYS A 44 15.44 9.45 -12.76
N THR A 45 16.37 9.42 -11.84
CA THR A 45 17.42 10.43 -11.68
C THR A 45 18.55 10.18 -12.67
N LYS A 46 18.80 11.14 -13.56
CA LYS A 46 19.87 11.06 -14.59
C LYS A 46 21.30 10.93 -14.02
N ASN A 47 21.51 11.30 -12.76
CA ASN A 47 22.81 11.31 -12.08
C ASN A 47 22.92 10.28 -10.95
N ALA A 48 21.98 9.32 -10.85
CA ALA A 48 22.12 8.22 -9.90
C ALA A 48 23.35 7.40 -10.29
N GLN A 49 24.39 7.44 -9.48
CA GLN A 49 25.51 6.53 -9.64
C GLN A 49 24.97 5.11 -9.49
N GLU A 50 25.24 4.25 -10.47
CA GLU A 50 24.70 2.89 -10.59
C GLU A 50 25.00 1.96 -9.39
N ALA A 51 25.80 2.45 -8.43
CA ALA A 51 26.32 1.66 -7.32
C ALA A 51 25.45 1.66 -6.05
N HIS A 52 24.37 2.46 -5.99
CA HIS A 52 23.58 2.56 -4.75
C HIS A 52 22.41 1.59 -4.76
N GLU A 53 22.22 0.95 -3.63
CA GLU A 53 21.09 0.08 -3.36
C GLU A 53 19.96 0.85 -2.64
N ALA A 54 18.72 0.44 -2.83
CA ALA A 54 17.58 0.99 -2.10
C ALA A 54 17.71 0.76 -0.58
N ILE A 55 17.03 1.59 0.19
CA ILE A 55 16.87 1.39 1.63
C ILE A 55 16.01 0.14 1.82
N ARG A 56 16.53 -0.87 2.47
CA ARG A 56 15.88 -2.15 2.73
C ARG A 56 16.42 -2.82 4.01
N PRO A 57 15.72 -3.82 4.56
CA PRO A 57 16.32 -4.68 5.58
C PRO A 57 17.59 -5.36 5.04
N THR A 58 18.63 -5.46 5.87
CA THR A 58 19.84 -6.21 5.52
C THR A 58 19.55 -7.70 5.40
N ASP A 59 18.58 -8.19 6.15
CA ASP A 59 18.12 -9.56 6.16
C ASP A 59 16.58 -9.56 6.22
N LEU A 60 15.93 -9.95 5.13
CA LEU A 60 14.47 -9.98 5.01
C LEU A 60 13.80 -11.10 5.81
N ALA A 61 14.56 -12.13 6.19
CA ALA A 61 14.06 -13.19 7.08
C ALA A 61 13.80 -12.68 8.50
N ARG A 62 14.43 -11.57 8.90
CA ARG A 62 14.17 -10.91 10.19
C ARG A 62 12.90 -10.09 10.09
N ARG A 63 11.83 -10.63 10.63
CA ARG A 63 10.53 -9.94 10.65
C ARG A 63 10.54 -8.76 11.65
N PRO A 64 9.60 -7.82 11.50
CA PRO A 64 9.44 -6.71 12.46
C PRO A 64 9.28 -7.20 13.91
N GLU A 65 8.56 -8.31 14.12
CA GLU A 65 8.36 -8.91 15.44
C GLU A 65 9.67 -9.41 16.07
N ASP A 66 10.57 -9.96 15.25
CA ASP A 66 11.85 -10.52 15.72
C ASP A 66 12.82 -9.44 16.22
N VAL A 67 12.73 -8.24 15.63
CA VAL A 67 13.61 -7.10 15.97
C VAL A 67 13.00 -6.19 17.05
N ALA A 68 11.70 -6.29 17.32
CA ALA A 68 10.98 -5.40 18.23
C ALA A 68 11.64 -5.27 19.60
N ARG A 69 12.17 -6.35 20.16
CA ARG A 69 12.83 -6.36 21.47
C ARG A 69 14.20 -5.63 21.52
N PHE A 70 14.75 -5.28 20.35
CA PHE A 70 16.06 -4.61 20.23
C PHE A 70 15.94 -3.16 19.75
N CYS A 71 14.72 -2.67 19.56
CA CYS A 71 14.43 -1.36 18.99
C CYS A 71 13.53 -0.58 19.96
N ASP A 72 13.68 0.74 19.98
CA ASP A 72 12.63 1.61 20.51
C ASP A 72 11.42 1.64 19.57
N ASP A 73 10.33 2.30 19.98
CA ASP A 73 9.08 2.33 19.24
C ASP A 73 9.21 2.96 17.85
N ASP A 74 9.99 4.02 17.71
CA ASP A 74 10.18 4.73 16.44
C ASP A 74 11.03 3.89 15.48
N GLN A 75 12.11 3.29 15.98
CA GLN A 75 12.96 2.38 15.23
C GLN A 75 12.16 1.16 14.75
N ARG A 76 11.31 0.61 15.61
CA ARG A 76 10.45 -0.53 15.28
C ARG A 76 9.47 -0.17 14.16
N ARG A 77 8.77 0.97 14.28
CA ARG A 77 7.82 1.46 13.26
C ARG A 77 8.52 1.69 11.92
N LEU A 78 9.69 2.35 11.96
CA LEU A 78 10.47 2.60 10.76
C LEU A 78 10.95 1.29 10.09
N TYR A 79 11.46 0.35 10.88
CA TYR A 79 11.89 -0.96 10.36
C TYR A 79 10.71 -1.71 9.73
N GLU A 80 9.56 -1.73 10.40
CA GLU A 80 8.33 -2.35 9.91
C GLU A 80 7.89 -1.75 8.58
N LEU A 81 7.88 -0.43 8.45
CA LEU A 81 7.54 0.26 7.21
C LEU A 81 8.51 -0.12 6.08
N ILE A 82 9.82 -0.07 6.33
CA ILE A 82 10.85 -0.44 5.35
C ILE A 82 10.70 -1.91 4.93
N TRP A 83 10.48 -2.82 5.89
CA TRP A 83 10.29 -4.23 5.64
C TRP A 83 9.05 -4.49 4.78
N LYS A 84 7.90 -3.94 5.19
CA LYS A 84 6.62 -4.06 4.46
C LYS A 84 6.75 -3.54 3.03
N ARG A 85 7.32 -2.35 2.84
CA ARG A 85 7.51 -1.77 1.50
C ARG A 85 8.45 -2.61 0.63
N THR A 86 9.53 -3.13 1.19
CA THR A 86 10.48 -3.97 0.45
C THR A 86 9.80 -5.26 0.01
N VAL A 87 9.12 -5.97 0.91
CA VAL A 87 8.41 -7.22 0.59
C VAL A 87 7.29 -6.94 -0.42
N ALA A 88 6.43 -5.95 -0.17
CA ALA A 88 5.34 -5.58 -1.05
C ALA A 88 5.82 -5.21 -2.47
N SER A 89 6.99 -4.57 -2.59
CA SER A 89 7.58 -4.22 -3.88
C SER A 89 7.85 -5.44 -4.76
N GLN A 90 8.08 -6.61 -4.17
CA GLN A 90 8.38 -7.86 -4.86
C GLN A 90 7.18 -8.82 -4.94
N MET A 91 6.01 -8.44 -4.40
CA MET A 91 4.78 -9.26 -4.47
C MET A 91 4.04 -9.08 -5.81
N ALA A 92 3.15 -10.01 -6.09
CA ALA A 92 2.22 -9.94 -7.21
C ALA A 92 1.30 -8.71 -7.05
N ALA A 93 0.88 -8.12 -8.17
CA ALA A 93 -0.05 -7.01 -8.18
C ALA A 93 -1.40 -7.41 -7.58
N ALA A 94 -2.04 -6.47 -6.90
CA ALA A 94 -3.44 -6.62 -6.55
C ALA A 94 -4.31 -6.57 -7.81
N LEU A 95 -5.41 -7.30 -7.79
CA LEU A 95 -6.46 -7.26 -8.81
C LEU A 95 -7.70 -6.64 -8.19
N LEU A 96 -8.13 -5.54 -8.75
CA LEU A 96 -9.28 -4.77 -8.30
C LEU A 96 -10.33 -4.75 -9.40
N ASP A 97 -11.55 -5.12 -9.06
CA ASP A 97 -12.70 -4.99 -9.95
C ASP A 97 -13.40 -3.65 -9.68
N ARG A 98 -13.61 -2.86 -10.71
CA ARG A 98 -14.43 -1.65 -10.61
C ARG A 98 -15.90 -2.04 -10.59
N VAL A 99 -16.62 -1.53 -9.60
CA VAL A 99 -18.02 -1.83 -9.37
C VAL A 99 -18.83 -0.55 -9.34
N ALA A 100 -19.97 -0.56 -10.00
CA ALA A 100 -20.98 0.47 -9.87
C ALA A 100 -22.28 -0.20 -9.40
N VAL A 101 -22.81 0.27 -8.28
CA VAL A 101 -24.05 -0.25 -7.69
C VAL A 101 -25.13 0.81 -7.80
N THR A 102 -26.30 0.42 -8.30
CA THR A 102 -27.50 1.23 -8.23
C THR A 102 -28.42 0.67 -7.15
N LEU A 103 -28.75 1.48 -6.17
CA LEU A 103 -29.68 1.16 -5.08
C LEU A 103 -31.00 1.84 -5.38
N GLU A 104 -32.07 1.07 -5.44
CA GLU A 104 -33.42 1.59 -5.74
C GLU A 104 -34.34 1.36 -4.56
N GLY A 105 -35.12 2.37 -4.18
CA GLY A 105 -36.11 2.28 -3.13
C GLY A 105 -36.98 3.54 -3.05
N ASP A 106 -38.25 3.37 -2.77
CA ASP A 106 -39.24 4.44 -2.56
C ASP A 106 -39.24 5.53 -3.67
N GLY A 107 -38.98 5.11 -4.93
CA GLY A 107 -38.93 6.03 -6.07
C GLY A 107 -37.63 6.84 -6.19
N VAL A 108 -36.62 6.53 -5.38
CA VAL A 108 -35.28 7.16 -5.42
C VAL A 108 -34.27 6.13 -5.93
N ALA A 109 -33.38 6.56 -6.81
CA ALA A 109 -32.22 5.78 -7.25
C ALA A 109 -30.96 6.46 -6.77
N LEU A 110 -30.12 5.70 -6.05
CA LEU A 110 -28.79 6.15 -5.58
C LEU A 110 -27.72 5.32 -6.30
N ARG A 111 -26.62 5.94 -6.67
CA ARG A 111 -25.51 5.25 -7.31
C ARG A 111 -24.25 5.38 -6.46
N ALA A 112 -23.62 4.24 -6.19
CA ALA A 112 -22.29 4.15 -5.60
C ALA A 112 -21.31 3.55 -6.60
N THR A 113 -20.12 4.13 -6.71
CA THR A 113 -19.02 3.59 -7.51
C THR A 113 -17.82 3.32 -6.62
N GLY A 114 -17.05 2.29 -6.93
CA GLY A 114 -15.87 1.93 -6.15
C GLY A 114 -15.20 0.69 -6.70
N GLN A 115 -14.45 0.02 -5.85
CA GLN A 115 -13.67 -1.16 -6.22
C GLN A 115 -13.93 -2.29 -5.23
N THR A 116 -13.84 -3.52 -5.70
CA THR A 116 -13.78 -4.73 -4.87
C THR A 116 -12.43 -5.42 -5.09
N ILE A 117 -11.87 -6.02 -4.05
CA ILE A 117 -10.60 -6.72 -4.15
C ILE A 117 -10.86 -8.14 -4.63
N ALA A 118 -10.53 -8.45 -5.90
CA ALA A 118 -10.57 -9.79 -6.44
C ALA A 118 -9.36 -10.62 -6.00
N PHE A 119 -8.20 -9.99 -5.88
CA PHE A 119 -6.99 -10.56 -5.31
C PHE A 119 -6.18 -9.46 -4.62
N ASP A 120 -5.83 -9.66 -3.36
CA ASP A 120 -5.18 -8.64 -2.54
C ASP A 120 -3.71 -8.39 -2.92
N GLY A 121 -2.99 -9.38 -3.47
CA GLY A 121 -1.62 -9.20 -3.91
C GLY A 121 -0.74 -8.51 -2.86
N PHE A 122 0.00 -7.46 -3.25
CA PHE A 122 0.85 -6.69 -2.35
C PHE A 122 0.08 -5.93 -1.25
N LEU A 123 -1.22 -5.66 -1.45
CA LEU A 123 -2.08 -5.01 -0.43
C LEU A 123 -2.23 -5.85 0.84
N LYS A 124 -1.89 -7.14 0.76
CA LYS A 124 -1.82 -8.05 1.92
C LYS A 124 -0.83 -7.56 2.98
N VAL A 125 0.26 -6.95 2.54
CA VAL A 125 1.39 -6.54 3.38
C VAL A 125 1.41 -5.03 3.58
N TYR A 126 1.11 -4.27 2.54
CA TYR A 126 1.25 -2.83 2.56
C TYR A 126 0.07 -2.13 1.89
N ARG A 127 -0.54 -1.21 2.63
CA ARG A 127 -1.55 -0.26 2.11
C ARG A 127 -1.05 1.15 2.42
N GLU A 128 -0.85 1.95 1.40
CA GLU A 128 -0.47 3.35 1.56
C GLU A 128 -1.60 4.12 2.28
N GLY A 129 -1.24 4.98 3.24
CA GLY A 129 -2.21 5.78 4.01
C GLY A 129 -2.81 5.11 5.25
N VAL A 130 -2.60 3.81 5.48
CA VAL A 130 -3.07 3.13 6.71
C VAL A 130 -1.99 3.13 7.79
N ASP A 131 -0.72 3.10 7.39
CA ASP A 131 0.42 3.11 8.32
C ASP A 131 0.86 4.53 8.73
N ASP A 132 0.55 5.54 7.92
CA ASP A 132 0.68 6.96 8.26
C ASP A 132 -0.70 7.46 8.67
N ALA A 133 -0.86 7.99 9.88
CA ALA A 133 -2.10 8.43 10.51
C ALA A 133 -3.25 8.80 9.55
N PRO A 134 -4.51 8.48 9.84
CA PRO A 134 -5.63 8.64 8.92
C PRO A 134 -5.71 10.12 8.49
N SER A 135 -5.16 10.43 7.32
CA SER A 135 -5.43 11.70 6.70
C SER A 135 -6.84 11.61 6.14
N GLU A 136 -7.75 12.37 6.70
CA GLU A 136 -9.13 12.53 6.21
C GLU A 136 -9.20 12.94 4.72
N LYS A 137 -8.05 13.28 4.11
CA LYS A 137 -7.91 13.72 2.72
C LYS A 137 -7.78 12.60 1.67
N ALA A 138 -7.57 11.35 2.07
CA ALA A 138 -7.46 10.24 1.11
C ALA A 138 -8.83 9.68 0.65
N ALA A 139 -9.94 10.25 1.13
CA ALA A 139 -11.29 9.75 0.87
C ALA A 139 -12.02 10.43 -0.30
N ASP A 140 -11.41 11.40 -0.97
CA ASP A 140 -12.13 12.24 -1.95
C ASP A 140 -12.16 11.72 -3.39
N ASP A 141 -11.42 10.66 -3.71
CA ASP A 141 -11.59 10.01 -5.01
C ASP A 141 -12.59 8.84 -4.88
N GLU A 142 -13.83 9.09 -5.31
CA GLU A 142 -14.89 8.06 -5.28
C GLU A 142 -14.49 6.77 -6.01
N SER A 143 -13.54 6.85 -6.95
CA SER A 143 -13.05 5.70 -7.72
C SER A 143 -12.21 4.74 -6.89
N ASP A 144 -11.60 5.20 -5.80
CA ASP A 144 -10.70 4.40 -4.95
C ASP A 144 -11.38 3.83 -3.69
N ARG A 145 -12.67 4.12 -3.49
CA ARG A 145 -13.43 3.55 -2.37
C ARG A 145 -13.61 2.04 -2.52
N LEU A 146 -13.26 1.31 -1.48
CA LEU A 146 -13.54 -0.13 -1.42
C LEU A 146 -15.01 -0.33 -1.06
N LEU A 147 -15.75 -0.98 -1.95
CA LEU A 147 -17.11 -1.42 -1.71
C LEU A 147 -17.11 -2.87 -1.19
N PRO A 148 -18.06 -3.25 -0.32
CA PRO A 148 -18.28 -4.64 0.01
C PRO A 148 -18.72 -5.42 -1.23
N ALA A 149 -18.49 -6.73 -1.22
CA ALA A 149 -19.08 -7.59 -2.25
C ALA A 149 -20.61 -7.56 -2.12
N MET A 150 -21.30 -7.25 -3.21
CA MET A 150 -22.76 -7.18 -3.28
C MET A 150 -23.27 -7.98 -4.49
N ALA A 151 -24.44 -8.55 -4.33
CA ALA A 151 -25.13 -9.28 -5.41
C ALA A 151 -26.33 -8.49 -5.93
N GLU A 152 -26.69 -8.71 -7.20
CA GLU A 152 -27.90 -8.12 -7.79
C GLU A 152 -29.14 -8.61 -7.04
N GLY A 153 -30.04 -7.68 -6.67
CA GLY A 153 -31.25 -7.97 -5.90
C GLY A 153 -31.02 -8.15 -4.39
N GLU A 154 -29.80 -7.95 -3.89
CA GLU A 154 -29.52 -8.00 -2.47
C GLU A 154 -30.21 -6.84 -1.73
N PRO A 155 -30.97 -7.09 -0.64
CA PRO A 155 -31.60 -6.03 0.13
C PRO A 155 -30.56 -5.25 0.93
N VAL A 156 -30.57 -3.92 0.81
CA VAL A 156 -29.70 -3.01 1.54
C VAL A 156 -30.54 -2.18 2.50
N HIS A 157 -30.12 -2.11 3.77
CA HIS A 157 -30.82 -1.32 4.78
C HIS A 157 -30.15 0.04 4.96
N GLN A 158 -30.93 1.11 4.80
CA GLN A 158 -30.49 2.46 5.10
C GLN A 158 -30.34 2.61 6.63
N GLN A 159 -29.14 2.91 7.09
CA GLN A 159 -28.87 3.12 8.53
C GLN A 159 -29.09 4.57 8.95
N ALA A 160 -28.62 5.52 8.15
CA ALA A 160 -28.75 6.96 8.42
C ALA A 160 -28.61 7.78 7.14
N VAL A 161 -29.18 8.97 7.16
CA VAL A 161 -28.92 10.05 6.20
C VAL A 161 -28.26 11.18 6.98
N LYS A 162 -27.05 11.54 6.57
CA LYS A 162 -26.31 12.67 7.15
C LYS A 162 -26.17 13.77 6.11
N ALA A 163 -26.62 14.96 6.45
CA ALA A 163 -26.36 16.15 5.64
C ALA A 163 -25.01 16.74 6.08
N GLU A 164 -24.05 16.79 5.17
CA GLU A 164 -22.72 17.35 5.44
C GLU A 164 -22.47 18.49 4.46
N GLN A 165 -21.90 19.58 4.97
CA GLN A 165 -21.51 20.72 4.14
C GLN A 165 -19.99 20.73 4.02
N HIS A 166 -19.50 20.68 2.79
CA HIS A 166 -18.09 20.72 2.48
C HIS A 166 -17.77 22.04 1.75
N PHE A 167 -16.66 22.67 2.14
CA PHE A 167 -16.11 23.83 1.47
C PHE A 167 -14.81 23.46 0.79
N THR A 168 -14.62 23.91 -0.45
CA THR A 168 -13.32 23.78 -1.12
C THR A 168 -12.33 24.75 -0.49
N GLU A 169 -11.18 24.21 -0.08
CA GLU A 169 -10.07 25.01 0.40
C GLU A 169 -8.99 25.13 -0.68
N PRO A 170 -8.31 26.28 -0.79
CA PRO A 170 -7.17 26.38 -1.70
C PRO A 170 -6.05 25.44 -1.24
N PRO A 171 -5.19 24.95 -2.17
CA PRO A 171 -4.04 24.15 -1.79
C PRO A 171 -3.16 24.92 -0.81
N PRO A 172 -2.51 24.24 0.15
CA PRO A 172 -1.62 24.88 1.11
C PRO A 172 -0.49 25.63 0.38
N ARG A 173 -0.10 26.79 0.91
CA ARG A 173 1.05 27.52 0.37
C ARG A 173 2.32 26.70 0.55
N TYR A 174 3.23 26.84 -0.42
CA TYR A 174 4.57 26.27 -0.26
C TYR A 174 5.23 26.90 0.97
N THR A 175 5.77 26.07 1.85
CA THR A 175 6.64 26.49 2.93
C THR A 175 8.07 26.44 2.40
N GLU A 176 8.90 27.45 2.74
CA GLU A 176 10.33 27.38 2.48
C GLU A 176 10.89 26.15 3.21
N ALA A 177 11.63 25.31 2.47
CA ALA A 177 12.37 24.23 3.08
C ALA A 177 13.49 24.86 3.93
N SER A 178 13.37 24.73 5.24
CA SER A 178 14.41 25.08 6.20
C SER A 178 15.51 24.03 6.25
#